data_5f7c99676aa1511cd1c854af068a0d15
#
_entry.id   5f7c99676aa1511cd1c854af068a0d15
#
_cell.length_a   1.000
_cell.length_b   1.000
_cell.length_c   1.000
_cell.angle_alpha   90.00
_cell.angle_beta   90.00
_cell.angle_gamma   90.00
#
_symmetry.space_group_name_H-M   'P 1'
#
loop_
_entity.id
_entity.type
_entity.pdbx_description
1 polymer ?
#
loop_
_entity_poly.entity_id
_entity_poly.type
_entity_poly.pdbx_seq_one_letter_code
_entity_poly.pdbx_strand_id
1 'polypeptide(L)'
;MAITALSYIGVNSDKFEDWSDYSQKKLGMQLVDRGKDILSFRMDDQKQRLTITGDKGDNLGFMGWEVENKEDLQFFASKLEKNKIDVHQGKNSFADKRFVEDLIYFNDPQGNRVELVYKPMNDTDPFKPGRPISGFKTGALGMGHAVIHVKKIDDLIPFYTEVLGFKISDYSHTPISLCFFHVNGRHHSLALFGSGRTGFHHFMVEYNSLDDVGQGLSLIHISEPTRPY
;
A
#
# COMPACT_ATOMS: atom_id res chain seq x y z
N MET A 1 21.65 1.36 0.73
CA MET A 1 20.66 0.62 -0.07
C MET A 1 19.51 0.27 0.84
N ALA A 2 18.39 0.96 0.67
CA ALA A 2 17.27 0.82 1.59
C ALA A 2 15.91 0.98 0.87
N ILE A 3 14.94 0.22 1.35
CA ILE A 3 13.52 0.52 1.12
C ILE A 3 13.13 1.58 2.12
N THR A 4 12.51 2.67 1.66
CA THR A 4 12.32 3.89 2.45
C THR A 4 10.88 4.10 2.89
N ALA A 5 9.89 3.71 2.06
CA ALA A 5 8.48 3.94 2.38
C ALA A 5 7.55 2.99 1.61
N LEU A 6 6.35 2.77 2.15
CA LEU A 6 5.22 2.24 1.37
C LEU A 6 4.72 3.38 0.48
N SER A 7 5.02 3.30 -0.83
CA SER A 7 4.68 4.34 -1.79
C SER A 7 3.20 4.33 -2.13
N TYR A 8 2.71 3.15 -2.51
CA TYR A 8 1.32 2.97 -2.91
C TYR A 8 0.84 1.52 -2.73
N ILE A 9 -0.47 1.31 -2.81
CA ILE A 9 -1.08 -0.01 -2.90
C ILE A 9 -2.09 -0.09 -4.05
N GLY A 10 -2.27 -1.29 -4.58
CA GLY A 10 -3.35 -1.64 -5.49
C GLY A 10 -4.30 -2.63 -4.82
N VAL A 11 -5.59 -2.40 -4.96
CA VAL A 11 -6.66 -3.26 -4.43
C VAL A 11 -7.58 -3.66 -5.58
N ASN A 12 -7.87 -4.94 -5.69
CA ASN A 12 -8.92 -5.44 -6.56
C ASN A 12 -10.24 -5.40 -5.79
N SER A 13 -11.33 -4.97 -6.42
CA SER A 13 -12.61 -4.92 -5.73
C SER A 13 -13.78 -5.24 -6.64
N ASP A 14 -14.62 -6.15 -6.17
CA ASP A 14 -15.92 -6.46 -6.81
C ASP A 14 -16.90 -5.27 -6.69
N LYS A 15 -16.64 -4.32 -5.79
CA LYS A 15 -17.39 -3.07 -5.62
C LYS A 15 -16.67 -1.85 -6.20
N PHE A 16 -16.05 -2.02 -7.35
CA PHE A 16 -15.23 -1.02 -8.01
C PHE A 16 -15.89 0.37 -8.09
N GLU A 17 -17.16 0.44 -8.46
CA GLU A 17 -17.87 1.70 -8.65
C GLU A 17 -18.04 2.50 -7.33
N ASP A 18 -18.16 1.81 -6.21
CA ASP A 18 -18.35 2.45 -4.89
C ASP A 18 -17.09 3.19 -4.43
N TRP A 19 -15.91 2.76 -4.90
CA TRP A 19 -14.63 3.30 -4.45
C TRP A 19 -14.41 4.75 -4.83
N SER A 20 -14.98 5.22 -5.95
CA SER A 20 -14.87 6.62 -6.35
C SER A 20 -15.44 7.55 -5.29
N ASP A 21 -16.66 7.27 -4.83
CA ASP A 21 -17.34 8.07 -3.79
C ASP A 21 -16.74 7.83 -2.41
N TYR A 22 -16.40 6.59 -2.08
CA TYR A 22 -15.82 6.24 -0.80
C TYR A 22 -14.47 6.94 -0.58
N SER A 23 -13.54 6.81 -1.53
CA SER A 23 -12.20 7.40 -1.40
C SER A 23 -12.25 8.93 -1.35
N GLN A 24 -13.10 9.58 -2.14
CA GLN A 24 -13.20 11.03 -2.15
C GLN A 24 -14.02 11.57 -0.97
N LYS A 25 -15.26 11.10 -0.81
CA LYS A 25 -16.21 11.70 0.14
C LYS A 25 -16.00 11.22 1.59
N LYS A 26 -15.48 10.00 1.79
CA LYS A 26 -15.23 9.46 3.14
C LYS A 26 -13.78 9.63 3.56
N LEU A 27 -12.84 9.18 2.72
CA LEU A 27 -11.41 9.27 3.04
C LEU A 27 -10.81 10.64 2.71
N GLY A 28 -11.38 11.41 1.78
CA GLY A 28 -10.84 12.71 1.38
C GLY A 28 -9.68 12.62 0.39
N MET A 29 -9.47 11.48 -0.25
CA MET A 29 -8.48 11.33 -1.32
C MET A 29 -8.91 12.10 -2.56
N GLN A 30 -7.97 12.43 -3.43
CA GLN A 30 -8.25 13.05 -4.72
C GLN A 30 -8.23 11.99 -5.82
N LEU A 31 -9.32 11.88 -6.58
CA LEU A 31 -9.34 11.06 -7.80
C LEU A 31 -8.47 11.72 -8.87
N VAL A 32 -7.52 10.96 -9.44
CA VAL A 32 -6.58 11.42 -10.47
C VAL A 32 -6.96 10.86 -11.83
N ASP A 33 -7.25 9.56 -11.89
CA ASP A 33 -7.59 8.87 -13.13
C ASP A 33 -8.79 7.95 -12.91
N ARG A 34 -9.69 7.99 -13.87
CA ARG A 34 -10.86 7.12 -13.93
C ARG A 34 -10.91 6.45 -15.30
N GLY A 35 -10.21 5.33 -15.40
CA GLY A 35 -10.34 4.44 -16.55
C GLY A 35 -11.60 3.57 -16.45
N LYS A 36 -11.80 2.72 -17.44
CA LYS A 36 -12.93 1.79 -17.48
C LYS A 36 -12.91 0.80 -16.29
N ASP A 37 -11.73 0.28 -15.98
CA ASP A 37 -11.53 -0.77 -14.98
C ASP A 37 -10.46 -0.40 -13.94
N ILE A 38 -10.15 0.91 -13.80
CA ILE A 38 -9.13 1.41 -12.90
C ILE A 38 -9.52 2.79 -12.33
N LEU A 39 -9.32 2.97 -11.03
CA LEU A 39 -9.38 4.25 -10.34
C LEU A 39 -8.05 4.49 -9.64
N SER A 40 -7.47 5.67 -9.82
CA SER A 40 -6.25 6.08 -9.13
C SER A 40 -6.49 7.30 -8.26
N PHE A 41 -5.99 7.24 -7.03
CA PHE A 41 -6.17 8.29 -6.03
C PHE A 41 -4.83 8.72 -5.47
N ARG A 42 -4.72 10.01 -5.17
CA ARG A 42 -3.60 10.63 -4.46
C ARG A 42 -4.02 11.13 -3.08
N MET A 43 -3.04 11.26 -2.20
CA MET A 43 -3.17 11.74 -0.83
C MET A 43 -2.29 12.96 -0.54
N ASP A 44 -1.40 13.27 -1.47
CA ASP A 44 -0.37 14.31 -1.39
C ASP A 44 0.05 14.72 -2.81
N ASP A 45 1.25 15.26 -2.96
CA ASP A 45 1.77 15.69 -4.26
C ASP A 45 2.16 14.55 -5.18
N GLN A 46 2.36 13.31 -4.68
CA GLN A 46 2.57 12.17 -5.57
C GLN A 46 1.30 11.85 -6.37
N LYS A 47 1.49 11.51 -7.65
CA LYS A 47 0.38 11.22 -8.59
C LYS A 47 -0.49 10.05 -8.18
N GLN A 48 0.03 9.10 -7.39
CA GLN A 48 -0.70 7.90 -7.01
C GLN A 48 -0.30 7.43 -5.61
N ARG A 49 -1.30 7.05 -4.81
CA ARG A 49 -1.14 6.35 -3.53
C ARG A 49 -2.01 5.12 -3.43
N LEU A 50 -3.19 5.16 -4.02
CA LEU A 50 -4.14 4.05 -4.03
C LEU A 50 -4.63 3.82 -5.45
N THR A 51 -4.59 2.58 -5.90
CA THR A 51 -5.21 2.14 -7.15
C THR A 51 -6.27 1.09 -6.85
N ILE A 52 -7.46 1.25 -7.40
CA ILE A 52 -8.51 0.24 -7.36
C ILE A 52 -8.69 -0.31 -8.77
N THR A 53 -8.77 -1.62 -8.90
CA THR A 53 -9.09 -2.29 -10.16
C THR A 53 -10.39 -3.08 -10.04
N GLY A 54 -11.16 -3.13 -11.13
CA GLY A 54 -12.37 -3.92 -11.23
C GLY A 54 -12.12 -5.41 -11.50
N ASP A 55 -10.91 -5.90 -11.22
CA ASP A 55 -10.60 -7.33 -11.28
C ASP A 55 -11.38 -8.10 -10.23
N LYS A 56 -11.73 -9.35 -10.55
CA LYS A 56 -12.55 -10.17 -9.66
C LYS A 56 -11.88 -10.45 -8.31
N GLY A 57 -12.69 -10.39 -7.28
CA GLY A 57 -12.35 -10.70 -5.90
C GLY A 57 -11.85 -9.46 -5.14
N ASP A 58 -12.25 -9.36 -3.89
CA ASP A 58 -11.80 -8.33 -2.96
C ASP A 58 -10.44 -8.75 -2.38
N ASN A 59 -9.33 -8.25 -2.94
CA ASN A 59 -8.00 -8.68 -2.54
C ASN A 59 -6.93 -7.60 -2.79
N LEU A 60 -5.73 -7.82 -2.22
CA LEU A 60 -4.55 -7.03 -2.56
C LEU A 60 -4.11 -7.35 -3.99
N GLY A 61 -4.00 -6.33 -4.81
CA GLY A 61 -3.40 -6.43 -6.14
C GLY A 61 -1.87 -6.37 -6.07
N PHE A 62 -1.33 -5.37 -5.36
CA PHE A 62 0.11 -5.14 -5.20
C PHE A 62 0.42 -4.15 -4.08
N MET A 63 1.68 -4.19 -3.59
CA MET A 63 2.28 -3.18 -2.71
C MET A 63 3.51 -2.60 -3.37
N GLY A 64 3.57 -1.28 -3.53
CA GLY A 64 4.72 -0.55 -4.07
C GLY A 64 5.57 0.05 -2.94
N TRP A 65 6.85 -0.31 -2.91
CA TRP A 65 7.82 0.15 -1.91
C TRP A 65 8.89 1.01 -2.57
N GLU A 66 9.08 2.21 -2.06
CA GLU A 66 10.07 3.15 -2.59
C GLU A 66 11.49 2.79 -2.16
N VAL A 67 12.42 2.85 -3.10
CA VAL A 67 13.86 2.76 -2.83
C VAL A 67 14.51 4.14 -2.99
N GLU A 68 15.63 4.34 -2.29
CA GLU A 68 16.31 5.64 -2.23
C GLU A 68 16.97 6.01 -3.57
N ASN A 69 17.61 5.03 -4.22
CA ASN A 69 18.36 5.24 -5.45
C ASN A 69 18.00 4.23 -6.52
N LYS A 70 18.25 4.55 -7.77
CA LYS A 70 17.99 3.65 -8.90
C LYS A 70 18.82 2.36 -8.83
N GLU A 71 20.05 2.46 -8.36
CA GLU A 71 20.97 1.35 -8.17
C GLU A 71 20.47 0.35 -7.12
N ASP A 72 19.61 0.79 -6.21
CA ASP A 72 18.99 -0.08 -5.22
C ASP A 72 18.04 -1.09 -5.86
N LEU A 73 17.39 -0.76 -6.99
CA LEU A 73 16.58 -1.72 -7.74
C LEU A 73 17.43 -2.92 -8.20
N GLN A 74 18.61 -2.64 -8.77
CA GLN A 74 19.53 -3.68 -9.24
C GLN A 74 20.09 -4.51 -8.08
N PHE A 75 20.39 -3.85 -6.96
CA PHE A 75 20.84 -4.54 -5.75
C PHE A 75 19.78 -5.51 -5.22
N PHE A 76 18.54 -5.04 -5.07
CA PHE A 76 17.45 -5.90 -4.61
C PHE A 76 17.11 -6.99 -5.62
N ALA A 77 17.13 -6.71 -6.94
CA ALA A 77 16.94 -7.73 -7.96
C ALA A 77 17.95 -8.88 -7.79
N SER A 78 19.24 -8.55 -7.72
CA SER A 78 20.30 -9.55 -7.53
C SER A 78 20.15 -10.31 -6.20
N LYS A 79 19.71 -9.64 -5.14
CA LYS A 79 19.51 -10.28 -3.82
C LYS A 79 18.31 -11.23 -3.82
N LEU A 80 17.22 -10.85 -4.48
CA LEU A 80 16.02 -11.66 -4.64
C LEU A 80 16.31 -12.91 -5.48
N GLU A 81 17.00 -12.77 -6.62
CA GLU A 81 17.41 -13.88 -7.49
C GLU A 81 18.31 -14.90 -6.74
N LYS A 82 19.26 -14.42 -5.93
CA LYS A 82 20.08 -15.29 -5.06
C LYS A 82 19.24 -16.08 -4.06
N ASN A 83 18.09 -15.53 -3.64
CA ASN A 83 17.11 -16.19 -2.78
C ASN A 83 16.04 -16.95 -3.57
N LYS A 84 16.26 -17.20 -4.87
CA LYS A 84 15.36 -17.96 -5.77
C LYS A 84 13.98 -17.35 -5.93
N ILE A 85 13.88 -16.03 -5.80
CA ILE A 85 12.69 -15.27 -6.13
C ILE A 85 12.81 -14.81 -7.57
N ASP A 86 11.78 -15.07 -8.37
CA ASP A 86 11.70 -14.65 -9.75
C ASP A 86 11.40 -13.14 -9.82
N VAL A 87 12.30 -12.37 -10.43
CA VAL A 87 12.24 -10.91 -10.50
C VAL A 87 12.02 -10.46 -11.93
N HIS A 88 11.09 -9.54 -12.08
CA HIS A 88 10.75 -8.96 -13.37
C HIS A 88 11.07 -7.47 -13.40
N GLN A 89 11.75 -7.03 -14.45
CA GLN A 89 11.93 -5.60 -14.72
C GLN A 89 10.62 -5.02 -15.26
N GLY A 90 10.17 -3.90 -14.69
CA GLY A 90 9.04 -3.16 -15.26
C GLY A 90 9.43 -2.53 -16.59
N LYS A 91 8.63 -2.78 -17.66
CA LYS A 91 8.77 -2.05 -18.91
C LYS A 91 8.38 -0.59 -18.72
N ASN A 92 8.89 0.33 -19.55
CA ASN A 92 8.56 1.76 -19.47
C ASN A 92 7.05 2.01 -19.38
N SER A 93 6.25 1.35 -20.22
CA SER A 93 4.79 1.46 -20.19
C SER A 93 4.14 0.98 -18.88
N PHE A 94 4.82 0.14 -18.10
CA PHE A 94 4.35 -0.29 -16.81
C PHE A 94 4.76 0.70 -15.70
N ALA A 95 5.98 1.26 -15.78
CA ALA A 95 6.44 2.34 -14.91
C ALA A 95 5.56 3.59 -15.09
N ASP A 96 5.19 3.93 -16.33
CA ASP A 96 4.26 5.03 -16.64
C ASP A 96 2.90 4.82 -15.98
N LYS A 97 2.34 3.61 -16.01
CA LYS A 97 1.08 3.26 -15.34
C LYS A 97 1.16 3.34 -13.80
N ARG A 98 2.35 3.24 -13.24
CA ARG A 98 2.62 3.37 -11.81
C ARG A 98 3.06 4.77 -11.42
N PHE A 99 3.22 5.68 -12.39
CA PHE A 99 3.75 7.02 -12.18
C PHE A 99 5.07 7.01 -11.41
N VAL A 100 6.01 6.17 -11.85
CA VAL A 100 7.36 6.05 -11.30
C VAL A 100 8.40 6.09 -12.41
N GLU A 101 9.65 6.45 -12.10
CA GLU A 101 10.72 6.46 -13.11
C GLU A 101 11.14 5.05 -13.52
N ASP A 102 11.23 4.14 -12.54
CA ASP A 102 11.62 2.74 -12.79
C ASP A 102 11.09 1.83 -11.70
N LEU A 103 10.96 0.54 -11.99
CA LEU A 103 10.53 -0.46 -11.01
C LEU A 103 10.94 -1.88 -11.38
N ILE A 104 11.07 -2.71 -10.35
CA ILE A 104 11.07 -4.17 -10.44
C ILE A 104 9.88 -4.72 -9.67
N TYR A 105 9.45 -5.93 -10.03
CA TYR A 105 8.37 -6.59 -9.30
C TYR A 105 8.58 -8.10 -9.19
N PHE A 106 8.02 -8.66 -8.14
CA PHE A 106 8.12 -10.08 -7.79
C PHE A 106 6.95 -10.47 -6.89
N ASN A 107 6.84 -11.74 -6.60
CA ASN A 107 5.94 -12.23 -5.57
C ASN A 107 6.73 -12.62 -4.32
N ASP A 108 6.19 -12.31 -3.14
CA ASP A 108 6.73 -12.83 -1.88
C ASP A 108 6.52 -14.36 -1.80
N PRO A 109 7.10 -15.06 -0.82
CA PRO A 109 6.99 -16.53 -0.72
C PRO A 109 5.56 -17.07 -0.57
N GLN A 110 4.58 -16.21 -0.27
CA GLN A 110 3.16 -16.60 -0.21
C GLN A 110 2.33 -16.06 -1.38
N GLY A 111 2.97 -15.50 -2.40
CA GLY A 111 2.35 -15.07 -3.65
C GLY A 111 1.82 -13.64 -3.65
N ASN A 112 2.07 -12.84 -2.61
CA ASN A 112 1.70 -11.44 -2.62
C ASN A 112 2.61 -10.66 -3.57
N ARG A 113 2.02 -9.88 -4.49
CA ARG A 113 2.79 -9.06 -5.42
C ARG A 113 3.41 -7.86 -4.73
N VAL A 114 4.73 -7.74 -4.84
CA VAL A 114 5.56 -6.65 -4.35
C VAL A 114 6.23 -5.93 -5.51
N GLU A 115 6.20 -4.62 -5.50
CA GLU A 115 6.87 -3.75 -6.47
C GLU A 115 7.90 -2.90 -5.70
N LEU A 116 9.16 -2.90 -6.14
CA LEU A 116 10.14 -1.92 -5.66
C LEU A 116 10.24 -0.83 -6.71
N VAL A 117 10.08 0.42 -6.29
CA VAL A 117 9.93 1.56 -7.20
C VAL A 117 10.93 2.65 -6.89
N TYR A 118 11.43 3.27 -7.94
CA TYR A 118 12.32 4.40 -7.84
C TYR A 118 11.62 5.66 -8.32
N LYS A 119 11.75 6.71 -7.51
CA LYS A 119 11.34 8.08 -7.83
C LYS A 119 9.88 8.16 -8.30
N PRO A 120 8.90 7.98 -7.40
CA PRO A 120 7.50 8.29 -7.68
C PRO A 120 7.35 9.71 -8.20
N MET A 121 6.50 9.89 -9.21
CA MET A 121 6.29 11.18 -9.87
C MET A 121 5.32 12.04 -9.06
N ASN A 122 5.68 13.31 -8.88
CA ASN A 122 4.75 14.30 -8.35
C ASN A 122 3.84 14.84 -9.47
N ASP A 123 2.66 15.25 -9.08
CA ASP A 123 1.76 16.01 -9.95
C ASP A 123 2.23 17.47 -10.04
N THR A 124 1.88 18.15 -11.13
CA THR A 124 2.11 19.58 -11.28
C THR A 124 1.11 20.42 -10.52
N ASP A 125 -0.09 19.87 -10.31
CA ASP A 125 -1.15 20.53 -9.56
C ASP A 125 -1.07 20.20 -8.07
N PRO A 126 -1.35 21.16 -7.17
CA PRO A 126 -1.42 20.91 -5.75
C PRO A 126 -2.49 19.87 -5.42
N PHE A 127 -2.27 19.11 -4.34
CA PHE A 127 -3.27 18.17 -3.83
C PHE A 127 -4.56 18.90 -3.43
N LYS A 128 -5.70 18.39 -3.92
CA LYS A 128 -7.04 18.90 -3.62
C LYS A 128 -7.87 17.78 -2.99
N PRO A 129 -8.06 17.77 -1.66
CA PRO A 129 -8.80 16.72 -1.01
C PRO A 129 -10.25 16.65 -1.48
N GLY A 130 -10.80 15.45 -1.60
CA GLY A 130 -12.19 15.19 -2.03
C GLY A 130 -13.26 15.62 -1.01
N ARG A 131 -12.87 15.86 0.24
CA ARG A 131 -13.64 16.55 1.28
C ARG A 131 -12.72 17.48 2.06
N PRO A 132 -13.24 18.48 2.80
CA PRO A 132 -12.43 19.33 3.66
C PRO A 132 -11.72 18.51 4.74
N ILE A 133 -10.39 18.42 4.65
CA ILE A 133 -9.49 17.80 5.64
C ILE A 133 -8.21 18.64 5.73
N SER A 134 -7.48 18.48 6.83
CA SER A 134 -6.16 19.11 7.03
C SER A 134 -5.06 18.47 6.18
N GLY A 135 -5.36 17.37 5.49
CA GLY A 135 -4.43 16.60 4.69
C GLY A 135 -3.98 15.30 5.37
N PHE A 136 -3.17 14.54 4.64
CA PHE A 136 -2.62 13.27 5.13
C PHE A 136 -1.16 13.44 5.55
N LYS A 137 -0.75 12.67 6.54
CA LYS A 137 0.64 12.60 7.00
C LYS A 137 1.40 11.58 6.15
N THR A 138 2.09 12.07 5.14
CA THR A 138 2.81 11.31 4.11
C THR A 138 4.30 11.67 4.07
N GLY A 139 4.84 12.08 2.95
CA GLY A 139 6.25 12.41 2.76
C GLY A 139 7.16 11.21 3.01
N ALA A 140 8.19 11.37 3.80
CA ALA A 140 9.14 10.31 4.15
C ALA A 140 8.51 9.11 4.89
N LEU A 141 7.29 9.26 5.42
CA LEU A 141 6.55 8.19 6.09
C LEU A 141 5.73 7.30 5.13
N GLY A 142 5.63 7.69 3.85
CA GLY A 142 4.82 6.98 2.87
C GLY A 142 3.32 7.13 3.10
N MET A 143 2.51 6.30 2.42
CA MET A 143 1.05 6.45 2.45
C MET A 143 0.37 6.03 3.77
N GLY A 144 1.04 5.24 4.59
CA GLY A 144 0.46 4.64 5.79
C GLY A 144 0.97 3.23 6.02
N HIS A 145 0.08 2.27 6.26
CA HIS A 145 0.44 0.86 6.31
C HIS A 145 -0.56 -0.04 5.58
N ALA A 146 -0.07 -1.22 5.20
CA ALA A 146 -0.88 -2.34 4.73
C ALA A 146 -0.80 -3.51 5.70
N VAL A 147 -1.92 -4.23 5.88
CA VAL A 147 -1.97 -5.48 6.64
C VAL A 147 -2.49 -6.58 5.74
N ILE A 148 -1.78 -7.70 5.71
CA ILE A 148 -2.14 -8.85 4.90
C ILE A 148 -2.32 -10.10 5.77
N HIS A 149 -3.30 -10.90 5.39
CA HIS A 149 -3.44 -12.26 5.91
C HIS A 149 -2.38 -13.15 5.31
N VAL A 150 -1.75 -13.95 6.15
CA VAL A 150 -0.74 -14.93 5.74
C VAL A 150 -1.03 -16.27 6.41
N LYS A 151 -0.58 -17.37 5.78
CA LYS A 151 -0.76 -18.71 6.34
C LYS A 151 0.00 -18.85 7.65
N LYS A 152 1.29 -18.48 7.65
CA LYS A 152 2.17 -18.45 8.82
C LYS A 152 3.10 -17.25 8.70
N ILE A 153 3.24 -16.48 9.77
CA ILE A 153 4.13 -15.31 9.78
C ILE A 153 5.60 -15.72 9.70
N ASP A 154 5.97 -16.82 10.36
CA ASP A 154 7.37 -17.27 10.45
C ASP A 154 7.98 -17.62 9.08
N ASP A 155 7.16 -18.02 8.11
CA ASP A 155 7.59 -18.30 6.75
C ASP A 155 8.02 -17.03 5.99
N LEU A 156 7.53 -15.86 6.41
CA LEU A 156 7.75 -14.58 5.73
C LEU A 156 8.71 -13.65 6.48
N ILE A 157 8.88 -13.81 7.79
CA ILE A 157 9.77 -12.97 8.59
C ILE A 157 11.18 -12.90 7.98
N PRO A 158 11.86 -14.03 7.67
CA PRO A 158 13.20 -13.98 7.08
C PRO A 158 13.23 -13.26 5.72
N PHE A 159 12.19 -13.45 4.91
CA PHE A 159 12.10 -12.78 3.62
C PHE A 159 12.03 -11.25 3.77
N TYR A 160 11.12 -10.73 4.61
CA TYR A 160 11.02 -9.28 4.81
C TYR A 160 12.21 -8.70 5.56
N THR A 161 12.80 -9.41 6.54
CA THR A 161 13.92 -8.87 7.32
C THR A 161 15.27 -9.05 6.64
N GLU A 162 15.59 -10.25 6.18
CA GLU A 162 16.93 -10.56 5.67
C GLU A 162 17.08 -10.24 4.19
N VAL A 163 16.00 -10.46 3.38
CA VAL A 163 16.07 -10.17 1.94
C VAL A 163 15.73 -8.72 1.66
N LEU A 164 14.62 -8.20 2.19
CA LEU A 164 14.17 -6.83 1.91
C LEU A 164 14.70 -5.78 2.91
N GLY A 165 15.22 -6.22 4.06
CA GLY A 165 15.84 -5.30 5.05
C GLY A 165 14.85 -4.55 5.93
N PHE A 166 13.60 -5.03 6.02
CA PHE A 166 12.61 -4.48 6.95
C PHE A 166 13.03 -4.77 8.39
N LYS A 167 12.61 -3.91 9.31
CA LYS A 167 12.87 -4.09 10.74
C LYS A 167 11.56 -4.43 11.45
N ILE A 168 11.62 -5.37 12.39
CA ILE A 168 10.48 -5.70 13.24
C ILE A 168 10.32 -4.61 14.30
N SER A 169 9.10 -4.09 14.42
CA SER A 169 8.72 -3.15 15.48
C SER A 169 8.11 -3.88 16.68
N ASP A 170 7.25 -4.86 16.37
CA ASP A 170 6.54 -5.63 17.39
C ASP A 170 6.05 -6.96 16.79
N TYR A 171 5.79 -7.95 17.66
CA TYR A 171 5.20 -9.21 17.24
C TYR A 171 4.41 -9.87 18.39
N SER A 172 3.47 -10.73 18.03
CA SER A 172 2.72 -11.57 18.96
C SER A 172 2.46 -12.93 18.32
N HIS A 173 2.54 -13.98 19.12
CA HIS A 173 2.16 -15.34 18.69
C HIS A 173 0.84 -15.80 19.32
N THR A 174 0.47 -15.26 20.47
CA THR A 174 -0.75 -15.64 21.23
C THR A 174 -1.40 -14.39 21.85
N PRO A 175 -2.74 -14.28 21.87
CA PRO A 175 -3.73 -15.19 21.26
C PRO A 175 -3.82 -15.05 19.73
N ILE A 176 -3.23 -14.00 19.15
CA ILE A 176 -3.25 -13.67 17.72
C ILE A 176 -1.81 -13.61 17.21
N SER A 177 -1.55 -14.28 16.09
CA SER A 177 -0.25 -14.27 15.44
C SER A 177 -0.11 -13.03 14.55
N LEU A 178 0.75 -12.09 14.94
CA LEU A 178 1.00 -10.82 14.26
C LEU A 178 2.50 -10.52 14.21
N CYS A 179 2.95 -9.88 13.14
CA CYS A 179 4.28 -9.28 13.08
C CYS A 179 4.20 -7.93 12.34
N PHE A 180 4.76 -6.89 12.95
CA PHE A 180 4.74 -5.52 12.47
C PHE A 180 6.13 -5.11 12.01
N PHE A 181 6.23 -4.57 10.78
CA PHE A 181 7.50 -4.17 10.17
C PHE A 181 7.51 -2.69 9.83
N HIS A 182 8.66 -2.06 10.04
CA HIS A 182 8.92 -0.69 9.59
C HIS A 182 10.12 -0.61 8.64
N VAL A 183 10.13 0.44 7.83
CA VAL A 183 11.23 0.83 6.95
C VAL A 183 11.66 2.29 7.19
N ASN A 184 10.88 3.04 7.99
CA ASN A 184 11.11 4.44 8.32
C ASN A 184 10.65 4.73 9.77
N GLY A 185 10.40 5.99 10.11
CA GLY A 185 10.01 6.42 11.46
C GLY A 185 8.57 6.06 11.87
N ARG A 186 7.75 5.49 10.97
CA ARG A 186 6.42 4.97 11.31
C ARG A 186 6.56 3.68 12.11
N HIS A 187 5.72 3.46 13.15
CA HIS A 187 5.75 2.21 13.93
C HIS A 187 5.70 0.98 13.03
N HIS A 188 4.85 0.97 12.01
CA HIS A 188 4.86 -0.05 10.98
C HIS A 188 4.29 0.48 9.67
N SER A 189 4.80 -0.03 8.56
CA SER A 189 4.29 0.18 7.21
C SER A 189 3.73 -1.10 6.61
N LEU A 190 4.08 -2.26 7.19
CA LEU A 190 3.52 -3.57 6.87
C LEU A 190 3.21 -4.32 8.16
N ALA A 191 2.09 -5.06 8.19
CA ALA A 191 1.88 -6.08 9.19
C ALA A 191 1.40 -7.38 8.55
N LEU A 192 1.87 -8.49 9.09
CA LEU A 192 1.44 -9.85 8.73
C LEU A 192 0.52 -10.38 9.80
N PHE A 193 -0.66 -10.82 9.39
CA PHE A 193 -1.63 -11.48 10.26
C PHE A 193 -1.68 -12.98 9.94
N GLY A 194 -1.13 -13.80 10.83
CA GLY A 194 -1.09 -15.26 10.73
C GLY A 194 -2.46 -15.87 11.01
N SER A 195 -3.33 -15.85 10.03
CA SER A 195 -4.72 -16.30 10.12
C SER A 195 -4.98 -17.66 9.45
N GLY A 196 -3.94 -18.33 8.97
CA GLY A 196 -4.05 -19.60 8.25
C GLY A 196 -4.49 -19.47 6.78
N ARG A 197 -4.77 -18.24 6.30
CA ARG A 197 -5.16 -17.94 4.92
C ARG A 197 -4.29 -16.83 4.35
N THR A 198 -4.34 -16.60 3.05
CA THR A 198 -3.76 -15.44 2.38
C THR A 198 -4.86 -14.43 2.04
N GLY A 199 -4.51 -13.15 1.88
CA GLY A 199 -5.43 -12.12 1.41
C GLY A 199 -5.13 -10.75 2.00
N PHE A 200 -5.89 -9.77 1.54
CA PHE A 200 -5.82 -8.42 2.07
C PHE A 200 -6.68 -8.29 3.33
N HIS A 201 -6.14 -7.63 4.36
CA HIS A 201 -6.90 -7.32 5.57
C HIS A 201 -7.37 -5.87 5.53
N HIS A 202 -6.45 -4.91 5.51
CA HIS A 202 -6.76 -3.49 5.42
C HIS A 202 -5.53 -2.66 5.04
N PHE A 203 -5.77 -1.42 4.69
CA PHE A 203 -4.77 -0.36 4.74
C PHE A 203 -5.18 0.73 5.73
N MET A 204 -4.22 1.48 6.22
CA MET A 204 -4.43 2.63 7.08
C MET A 204 -3.83 3.87 6.44
N VAL A 205 -4.51 4.99 6.60
CA VAL A 205 -4.02 6.32 6.28
C VAL A 205 -4.00 7.18 7.53
N GLU A 206 -3.03 8.08 7.66
CA GLU A 206 -2.90 8.99 8.80
C GLU A 206 -3.24 10.40 8.37
N TYR A 207 -4.14 11.05 9.10
CA TYR A 207 -4.49 12.45 8.88
C TYR A 207 -3.63 13.38 9.74
N ASN A 208 -3.52 14.65 9.33
CA ASN A 208 -2.83 15.67 10.12
C ASN A 208 -3.63 16.09 11.37
N SER A 209 -4.95 15.84 11.41
CA SER A 209 -5.83 16.20 12.53
C SER A 209 -6.71 15.02 12.97
N LEU A 210 -6.90 14.88 14.27
CA LEU A 210 -7.84 13.91 14.85
C LEU A 210 -9.30 14.23 14.48
N ASP A 211 -9.62 15.51 14.26
CA ASP A 211 -10.96 15.93 13.83
C ASP A 211 -11.32 15.34 12.47
N ASP A 212 -10.35 15.22 11.56
CA ASP A 212 -10.55 14.59 10.24
C ASP A 212 -10.88 13.10 10.35
N VAL A 213 -10.29 12.42 11.33
CA VAL A 213 -10.60 11.03 11.65
C VAL A 213 -12.02 10.90 12.19
N GLY A 214 -12.41 11.76 13.15
CA GLY A 214 -13.75 11.78 13.72
C GLY A 214 -14.83 12.06 12.69
N GLN A 215 -14.61 13.03 11.81
CA GLN A 215 -15.52 13.33 10.70
C GLN A 215 -15.62 12.15 9.71
N GLY A 216 -14.48 11.54 9.33
CA GLY A 216 -14.45 10.37 8.46
C GLY A 216 -15.24 9.21 9.02
N LEU A 217 -15.07 8.90 10.31
CA LEU A 217 -15.79 7.84 11.02
C LEU A 217 -17.31 8.14 11.05
N SER A 218 -17.71 9.37 11.34
CA SER A 218 -19.11 9.79 11.31
C SER A 218 -19.74 9.60 9.93
N LEU A 219 -19.03 9.99 8.86
CA LEU A 219 -19.50 9.81 7.48
C LEU A 219 -19.63 8.33 7.09
N ILE A 220 -18.78 7.45 7.60
CA ILE A 220 -18.89 6.01 7.39
C ILE A 220 -20.14 5.49 8.09
N HIS A 221 -20.34 5.80 9.37
CA HIS A 221 -21.52 5.35 10.16
C HIS A 221 -22.85 5.81 9.54
N ILE A 222 -22.95 7.04 9.06
CA ILE A 222 -24.15 7.56 8.42
C ILE A 222 -24.50 6.77 7.13
N SER A 223 -23.49 6.27 6.43
CA SER A 223 -23.67 5.55 5.17
C SER A 223 -23.75 4.03 5.30
N GLU A 224 -23.45 3.48 6.48
CA GLU A 224 -23.64 2.05 6.73
C GLU A 224 -25.14 1.73 6.84
N PRO A 225 -25.62 0.65 6.20
CA PRO A 225 -26.98 0.19 6.42
C PRO A 225 -27.15 -0.17 7.92
N THR A 226 -28.12 0.48 8.57
CA THR A 226 -28.49 0.13 9.95
C THR A 226 -28.90 -1.34 9.99
N ARG A 227 -28.09 -2.20 10.57
CA ARG A 227 -28.50 -3.55 10.90
C ARG A 227 -29.45 -3.45 12.08
N PRO A 228 -30.68 -3.98 12.01
CA PRO A 228 -31.50 -4.13 13.21
C PRO A 228 -30.75 -5.05 14.17
N TYR A 229 -30.63 -4.64 15.42
CA TYR A 229 -30.09 -5.45 16.50
C TYR A 229 -30.96 -6.66 16.78
#